data_7566c17a661d055ecdd4ac3ac52b2ee1
#
_entry.id   7566c17a661d055ecdd4ac3ac52b2ee1
#
_cell.length_a   1.000
_cell.length_b   1.000
_cell.length_c   1.000
_cell.angle_alpha   90.00
_cell.angle_beta   90.00
_cell.angle_gamma   90.00
#
_symmetry.space_group_name_H-M   'P 1'
#
loop_
_entity.id
_entity.type
_entity.pdbx_description
1 polymer ?
#
loop_
_entity_poly.entity_id
_entity_poly.type
_entity_poly.pdbx_seq_one_letter_code
_entity_poly.pdbx_strand_id
1 'polypeptide(L)'
;MKKILLVCSAGMSASLLVNKMKNAAQDMNVEVEIEALPVSECSTKINEVDIVLLGPQVRFQKPVVEKLACGRIPVDVIDMRLYGIMDGKSILTNTLEKIK
;
A
#
# COMPACT_ATOMS: atom_id res chain seq x y z
N MET A 1 7.79 2.05 13.95
CA MET A 1 7.83 2.15 12.48
C MET A 1 6.54 1.62 11.88
N LYS A 2 5.90 2.41 11.05
CA LYS A 2 4.67 1.97 10.36
C LYS A 2 5.01 1.08 9.18
N LYS A 3 4.19 0.07 8.96
CA LYS A 3 4.40 -0.89 7.87
C LYS A 3 3.23 -0.81 6.89
N ILE A 4 3.56 -0.64 5.62
CA ILE A 4 2.58 -0.47 4.55
C ILE A 4 2.76 -1.61 3.54
N LEU A 5 1.67 -2.32 3.24
CA LEU A 5 1.69 -3.36 2.23
C LEU A 5 0.94 -2.90 0.99
N LEU A 6 1.62 -2.94 -0.14
CA LEU A 6 1.00 -2.67 -1.45
C LEU A 6 0.63 -4.00 -2.11
N VAL A 7 -0.61 -4.13 -2.53
CA VAL A 7 -1.10 -5.34 -3.18
C VAL A 7 -1.47 -5.01 -4.63
N CYS A 8 -0.96 -5.79 -5.55
CA CYS A 8 -1.19 -5.56 -7.00
C CYS A 8 -1.29 -6.89 -7.74
N SER A 9 -1.66 -6.83 -9.02
CA SER A 9 -1.78 -8.01 -9.85
C SER A 9 -0.44 -8.47 -10.42
N ALA A 10 0.47 -7.53 -10.66
CA ALA A 10 1.81 -7.84 -11.20
C ALA A 10 2.80 -6.84 -10.64
N GLY A 11 3.99 -7.30 -10.31
CA GLY A 11 4.90 -6.60 -9.44
C GLY A 11 5.63 -5.38 -9.96
N MET A 12 5.71 -5.14 -11.28
CA MET A 12 6.63 -4.12 -11.78
C MET A 12 6.23 -2.69 -11.46
N SER A 13 4.97 -2.34 -11.72
CA SER A 13 4.47 -0.99 -11.42
C SER A 13 4.51 -0.71 -9.93
N ALA A 14 4.13 -1.70 -9.14
CA ALA A 14 4.11 -1.57 -7.68
C ALA A 14 5.52 -1.38 -7.13
N SER A 15 6.51 -2.07 -7.70
CA SER A 15 7.90 -1.91 -7.26
C SER A 15 8.39 -0.48 -7.47
N LEU A 16 8.05 0.11 -8.61
CA LEU A 16 8.42 1.50 -8.89
C LEU A 16 7.73 2.45 -7.90
N LEU A 17 6.45 2.22 -7.63
CA LEU A 17 5.72 3.05 -6.68
C LEU A 17 6.29 2.91 -5.27
N VAL A 18 6.68 1.70 -4.86
CA VAL A 18 7.32 1.48 -3.57
C VAL A 18 8.58 2.35 -3.45
N ASN A 19 9.41 2.37 -4.49
CA ASN A 19 10.61 3.20 -4.47
C ASN A 19 10.29 4.68 -4.36
N LYS A 20 9.26 5.13 -5.08
CA LYS A 20 8.82 6.53 -5.01
C LYS A 20 8.34 6.89 -3.61
N MET A 21 7.58 5.99 -2.98
CA MET A 21 7.09 6.22 -1.63
C MET A 21 8.22 6.19 -0.60
N LYS A 22 9.19 5.30 -0.77
CA LYS A 22 10.37 5.26 0.11
C LYS A 22 11.18 6.54 0.02
N ASN A 23 11.37 7.05 -1.20
CA ASN A 23 12.07 8.32 -1.40
C ASN A 23 11.31 9.48 -0.75
N ALA A 24 9.98 9.49 -0.90
CA ALA A 24 9.15 10.51 -0.26
C ALA A 24 9.25 10.43 1.26
N ALA A 25 9.28 9.22 1.82
CA ALA A 25 9.42 9.05 3.26
C ALA A 25 10.75 9.62 3.76
N GLN A 26 11.83 9.42 3.03
CA GLN A 26 13.12 10.00 3.38
C GLN A 26 13.07 11.52 3.35
N ASP A 27 12.48 12.08 2.31
CA ASP A 27 12.35 13.54 2.18
C ASP A 27 11.49 14.14 3.28
N MET A 28 10.47 13.40 3.74
CA MET A 28 9.58 13.84 4.81
C MET A 28 10.11 13.50 6.20
N ASN A 29 11.24 12.82 6.26
CA ASN A 29 11.86 12.37 7.52
C ASN A 29 10.91 11.49 8.33
N VAL A 30 10.23 10.57 7.65
CA VAL A 30 9.27 9.62 8.25
C VAL A 30 9.82 8.21 8.14
N GLU A 31 9.72 7.45 9.22
CA GLU A 31 10.16 6.06 9.22
C GLU A 31 8.98 5.15 8.88
N VAL A 32 9.04 4.53 7.70
CA VAL A 32 8.04 3.57 7.25
C VAL A 32 8.71 2.41 6.55
N GLU A 33 8.07 1.27 6.60
CA GLU A 33 8.48 0.09 5.85
C GLU A 33 7.40 -0.19 4.80
N ILE A 34 7.80 -0.28 3.55
CA ILE A 34 6.87 -0.43 2.42
C ILE A 34 7.27 -1.64 1.61
N GLU A 35 6.31 -2.53 1.36
CA GLU A 35 6.55 -3.76 0.60
C GLU A 35 5.40 -3.97 -0.37
N ALA A 36 5.68 -4.55 -1.52
CA ALA A 36 4.67 -4.87 -2.53
C ALA A 36 4.59 -6.39 -2.73
N LEU A 37 3.38 -6.92 -2.75
CA LEU A 37 3.13 -8.34 -2.99
C LEU A 37 1.93 -8.50 -3.94
N PRO A 38 1.88 -9.57 -4.72
CA PRO A 38 0.66 -9.89 -5.46
C PRO A 38 -0.46 -10.31 -4.50
N VAL A 39 -1.70 -10.18 -4.96
CA VAL A 39 -2.87 -10.54 -4.15
C VAL A 39 -2.75 -11.96 -3.57
N SER A 40 -2.25 -12.88 -4.38
CA SER A 40 -2.12 -14.29 -3.97
C SER A 40 -1.19 -14.51 -2.78
N GLU A 41 -0.29 -13.56 -2.51
CA GLU A 41 0.69 -13.69 -1.43
C GLU A 41 0.46 -12.72 -0.27
N CYS A 42 -0.55 -11.85 -0.36
CA CYS A 42 -0.73 -10.82 0.65
C CYS A 42 -1.05 -11.40 2.03
N SER A 43 -1.67 -12.58 2.08
CA SER A 43 -2.01 -13.22 3.36
C SER A 43 -0.78 -13.54 4.21
N THR A 44 0.38 -13.72 3.58
CA THR A 44 1.60 -14.03 4.32
C THR A 44 2.11 -12.86 5.16
N LYS A 45 1.76 -11.63 4.77
CA LYS A 45 2.24 -10.42 5.44
C LYS A 45 1.14 -9.59 6.10
N ILE A 46 -0.12 -9.91 5.84
CA ILE A 46 -1.21 -9.04 6.25
C ILE A 46 -1.30 -8.84 7.76
N ASN A 47 -0.80 -9.80 8.53
CA ASN A 47 -0.80 -9.71 9.99
C ASN A 47 0.35 -8.87 10.55
N GLU A 48 1.29 -8.50 9.70
CA GLU A 48 2.50 -7.79 10.12
C GLU A 48 2.50 -6.31 9.73
N VAL A 49 1.44 -5.84 9.06
CA VAL A 49 1.40 -4.48 8.53
C VAL A 49 0.31 -3.66 9.20
N ASP A 50 0.42 -2.35 9.09
CA ASP A 50 -0.52 -1.40 9.68
C ASP A 50 -1.63 -0.99 8.71
N ILE A 51 -1.39 -1.13 7.42
CA ILE A 51 -2.38 -0.82 6.38
C ILE A 51 -2.05 -1.59 5.12
N VAL A 52 -3.09 -1.94 4.37
CA VAL A 52 -2.95 -2.55 3.04
C VAL A 52 -3.50 -1.58 2.01
N LEU A 53 -2.72 -1.31 0.98
CA LEU A 53 -3.13 -0.48 -0.15
C LEU A 53 -3.24 -1.35 -1.39
N LEU A 54 -4.36 -1.25 -2.08
CA LEU A 54 -4.61 -1.97 -3.32
C LEU A 54 -4.34 -1.06 -4.51
N GLY A 55 -3.59 -1.56 -5.49
CA GLY A 55 -3.49 -0.87 -6.76
C GLY A 55 -4.86 -0.77 -7.42
N PRO A 56 -5.12 0.29 -8.21
CA PRO A 56 -6.44 0.46 -8.84
C PRO A 56 -6.84 -0.72 -9.72
N GLN A 57 -5.88 -1.44 -10.28
CA GLN A 57 -6.13 -2.59 -11.14
C GLN A 57 -6.76 -3.77 -10.40
N VAL A 58 -6.59 -3.82 -9.10
CA VAL A 58 -7.11 -4.91 -8.27
C VAL A 58 -8.13 -4.41 -7.24
N ARG A 59 -8.72 -3.25 -7.47
CA ARG A 59 -9.70 -2.68 -6.54
C ARG A 59 -10.87 -3.62 -6.24
N PHE A 60 -11.21 -4.47 -7.19
CA PHE A 60 -12.29 -5.43 -7.01
C PHE A 60 -11.96 -6.52 -6.00
N GLN A 61 -10.69 -6.64 -5.62
CA GLN A 61 -10.24 -7.59 -4.60
C GLN A 61 -10.35 -7.03 -3.18
N LYS A 62 -10.80 -5.80 -3.03
CA LYS A 62 -10.90 -5.19 -1.70
C LYS A 62 -11.68 -6.05 -0.70
N PRO A 63 -12.87 -6.60 -1.04
CA PRO A 63 -13.58 -7.44 -0.09
C PRO A 63 -12.80 -8.68 0.34
N VAL A 64 -12.04 -9.28 -0.58
CA VAL A 64 -11.23 -10.45 -0.27
C VAL A 64 -10.12 -10.08 0.72
N VAL A 65 -9.42 -8.98 0.46
CA VAL A 65 -8.33 -8.54 1.31
C VAL A 65 -8.85 -8.07 2.67
N GLU A 66 -9.98 -7.40 2.71
CA GLU A 66 -10.62 -7.02 3.97
C GLU A 66 -10.95 -8.24 4.83
N LYS A 67 -11.40 -9.30 4.20
CA LYS A 67 -11.66 -10.55 4.89
C LYS A 67 -10.39 -11.14 5.49
N LEU A 68 -9.30 -11.12 4.73
CA LEU A 68 -8.01 -11.59 5.22
C LEU A 68 -7.50 -10.74 6.37
N ALA A 69 -7.78 -9.44 6.34
CA ALA A 69 -7.39 -8.53 7.41
C ALA A 69 -8.22 -8.69 8.67
N CYS A 70 -9.39 -9.33 8.57
CA CYS A 70 -10.29 -9.57 9.70
C CYS A 70 -10.67 -8.30 10.46
N GLY A 71 -10.72 -7.17 9.78
CA GLY A 71 -11.08 -5.89 10.39
C GLY A 71 -10.02 -5.30 11.32
N ARG A 72 -8.84 -5.90 11.41
CA ARG A 72 -7.80 -5.44 12.32
C ARG A 72 -7.02 -4.24 11.80
N ILE A 73 -6.92 -4.11 10.49
CA ILE A 73 -6.18 -3.02 9.85
C ILE A 73 -7.01 -2.45 8.70
N PRO A 74 -6.81 -1.17 8.35
CA PRO A 74 -7.51 -0.60 7.21
C PRO A 74 -7.00 -1.19 5.89
N VAL A 75 -7.93 -1.37 4.96
CA VAL A 75 -7.64 -1.78 3.59
C VAL A 75 -8.21 -0.70 2.68
N ASP A 76 -7.38 -0.12 1.83
CA ASP A 76 -7.81 0.98 0.99
C ASP A 76 -7.32 0.81 -0.44
N VAL A 77 -7.94 1.50 -1.37
CA VAL A 77 -7.55 1.49 -2.78
C VAL A 77 -6.83 2.79 -3.09
N ILE A 78 -5.68 2.69 -3.76
CA ILE A 78 -4.92 3.86 -4.17
C ILE A 78 -5.70 4.62 -5.24
N ASP A 79 -5.74 5.94 -5.13
CA ASP A 79 -6.36 6.80 -6.13
C ASP A 79 -5.74 6.53 -7.50
N MET A 80 -6.59 6.30 -8.50
CA MET A 80 -6.13 5.94 -9.84
C MET A 80 -5.23 7.00 -10.46
N ARG A 81 -5.52 8.26 -10.20
CA ARG A 81 -4.75 9.38 -10.73
C ARG A 81 -3.36 9.43 -10.11
N LEU A 82 -3.29 9.31 -8.80
CA LEU A 82 -2.02 9.33 -8.08
C LEU A 82 -1.16 8.13 -8.46
N TYR A 83 -1.80 6.98 -8.63
CA TYR A 83 -1.10 5.77 -9.06
C TYR A 83 -0.56 5.94 -10.49
N GLY A 84 -1.36 6.50 -11.38
CA GLY A 84 -0.98 6.68 -12.77
C GLY A 84 0.24 7.57 -12.96
N ILE A 85 0.37 8.61 -12.14
CA ILE A 85 1.52 9.52 -12.21
C ILE A 85 2.63 9.14 -11.23
N MET A 86 2.46 8.04 -10.51
CA MET A 86 3.44 7.56 -9.52
C MET A 86 3.76 8.62 -8.47
N ASP A 87 2.72 9.30 -7.96
CA ASP A 87 2.89 10.34 -6.95
C ASP A 87 3.05 9.71 -5.56
N GLY A 88 4.23 9.17 -5.29
CA GLY A 88 4.53 8.49 -4.05
C GLY A 88 4.32 9.37 -2.82
N LYS A 89 4.63 10.65 -2.92
CA LYS A 89 4.49 11.58 -1.80
C LYS A 89 3.04 11.75 -1.39
N SER A 90 2.15 12.00 -2.35
CA SER A 90 0.73 12.17 -2.06
C SER A 90 0.11 10.88 -1.55
N ILE A 91 0.46 9.76 -2.15
CA ILE A 91 -0.02 8.45 -1.70
C ILE A 91 0.43 8.19 -0.27
N LEU A 92 1.70 8.42 0.03
CA LEU A 92 2.25 8.22 1.36
C LEU A 92 1.58 9.14 2.39
N THR A 93 1.41 10.41 2.05
CA THR A 93 0.78 11.38 2.95
C THR A 93 -0.65 10.94 3.29
N ASN A 94 -1.44 10.56 2.29
CA ASN A 94 -2.79 10.09 2.49
C ASN A 94 -2.82 8.83 3.34
N THR A 95 -1.88 7.92 3.11
CA THR A 95 -1.77 6.68 3.86
C THR A 95 -1.46 6.93 5.33
N LEU A 96 -0.50 7.80 5.59
CA LEU A 96 -0.10 8.11 6.97
C LEU A 96 -1.24 8.74 7.76
N GLU A 97 -2.09 9.52 7.12
CA GLU A 97 -3.26 10.09 7.79
C GLU A 97 -4.26 9.05 8.25
N LYS A 98 -4.32 7.92 7.55
CA LYS A 98 -5.24 6.83 7.88
C LYS A 98 -4.75 5.94 9.01
N ILE A 99 -3.47 5.96 9.31
CA ILE A 99 -2.86 5.10 10.32
C ILE A 99 -2.19 5.89 11.45
N LYS A 100 -2.60 7.10 11.61
CA LYS A 100 -2.13 7.96 12.71
C LYS A 100 -2.38 7.32 14.07
#